data_5bd57acb688e62847f58dbde228670a1
#
_entry.id   5bd57acb688e62847f58dbde228670a1
#
_cell.length_a   1.000
_cell.length_b   1.000
_cell.length_c   1.000
_cell.angle_alpha   90.00
_cell.angle_beta   90.00
_cell.angle_gamma   90.00
#
_symmetry.space_group_name_H-M   'P 1'
#
loop_
_entity.id
_entity.type
_entity.pdbx_description
1 polymer ?
#
loop_
_entity_poly.entity_id
_entity_poly.type
_entity_poly.pdbx_seq_one_letter_code
_entity_poly.pdbx_strand_id
1 'polypeptide(L)'
;MVVLVGMAGAVWLQVSWLDVALAIPMALLLIRVCWQVLRGTLPWLVDHMAVAPEAIYAEAMATAGVMNCHDIASRGVLGQQVFIEMHMVVDADDLTKAHRITEQVEERLDESFGPVRCTIHLEPKDYVEDGITYTDAHG
;
A
#
# COMPACT_ATOMS: atom_id res chain seq x y z
N MET A 1 -23.43 25.10 -14.48
CA MET A 1 -23.92 26.41 -14.98
C MET A 1 -23.33 26.83 -16.31
N VAL A 2 -22.02 26.75 -16.55
CA VAL A 2 -21.38 27.13 -17.84
C VAL A 2 -21.95 26.38 -19.04
N VAL A 3 -22.19 25.06 -18.92
CA VAL A 3 -22.78 24.23 -19.99
C VAL A 3 -24.20 24.65 -20.36
N LEU A 4 -25.05 24.94 -19.38
CA LEU A 4 -26.44 25.38 -19.62
C LEU A 4 -26.49 26.75 -20.29
N VAL A 5 -25.62 27.66 -19.91
CA VAL A 5 -25.52 28.99 -20.55
C VAL A 5 -24.98 28.86 -21.98
N GLY A 6 -24.01 27.96 -22.20
CA GLY A 6 -23.46 27.66 -23.54
C GLY A 6 -24.49 27.04 -24.48
N MET A 7 -25.27 26.06 -23.98
CA MET A 7 -26.37 25.46 -24.74
C MET A 7 -27.46 26.46 -25.11
N ALA A 8 -27.88 27.30 -24.17
CA ALA A 8 -28.86 28.35 -24.42
C ALA A 8 -28.34 29.36 -25.47
N GLY A 9 -27.06 29.73 -25.40
CA GLY A 9 -26.42 30.59 -26.37
C GLY A 9 -26.29 29.96 -27.77
N ALA A 10 -25.96 28.67 -27.84
CA ALA A 10 -25.85 27.92 -29.11
C ALA A 10 -27.21 27.83 -29.83
N VAL A 11 -28.28 27.57 -29.08
CA VAL A 11 -29.66 27.53 -29.65
C VAL A 11 -30.12 28.92 -30.14
N TRP A 12 -29.75 29.96 -29.40
CA TRP A 12 -30.18 31.33 -29.73
C TRP A 12 -29.41 31.93 -30.93
N LEU A 13 -28.12 31.57 -31.06
CA LEU A 13 -27.24 32.08 -32.12
C LEU A 13 -27.22 31.18 -33.38
N GLN A 14 -27.88 30.05 -33.40
CA GLN A 14 -27.89 29.04 -34.47
C GLN A 14 -26.46 28.65 -34.95
N VAL A 15 -25.49 28.66 -34.03
CA VAL A 15 -24.08 28.44 -34.35
C VAL A 15 -23.68 27.05 -33.86
N SER A 16 -23.85 26.05 -34.72
CA SER A 16 -23.60 24.63 -34.41
C SER A 16 -22.14 24.29 -34.04
N TRP A 17 -21.16 25.11 -34.41
CA TRP A 17 -19.77 24.89 -34.04
C TRP A 17 -19.47 25.25 -32.56
N LEU A 18 -20.34 26.09 -31.93
CA LEU A 18 -20.14 26.53 -30.54
C LEU A 18 -20.32 25.35 -29.56
N ASP A 19 -21.21 24.42 -29.88
CA ASP A 19 -21.43 23.20 -29.10
C ASP A 19 -20.17 22.32 -29.09
N VAL A 20 -19.59 22.11 -30.26
CA VAL A 20 -18.32 21.36 -30.40
C VAL A 20 -17.15 22.06 -29.69
N ALA A 21 -17.07 23.39 -29.83
CA ALA A 21 -16.02 24.18 -29.19
C ALA A 21 -16.09 24.15 -27.65
N LEU A 22 -17.27 23.99 -27.07
CA LEU A 22 -17.48 23.83 -25.64
C LEU A 22 -17.32 22.36 -25.19
N ALA A 23 -17.74 21.40 -26.02
CA ALA A 23 -17.65 19.97 -25.70
C ALA A 23 -16.23 19.48 -25.58
N ILE A 24 -15.31 19.92 -26.48
CA ILE A 24 -13.91 19.50 -26.48
C ILE A 24 -13.18 19.85 -25.17
N PRO A 25 -13.17 21.11 -24.69
CA PRO A 25 -12.53 21.47 -23.42
C PRO A 25 -13.14 20.72 -22.23
N MET A 26 -14.46 20.50 -22.22
CA MET A 26 -15.14 19.74 -21.17
C MET A 26 -14.72 18.27 -21.19
N ALA A 27 -14.63 17.64 -22.37
CA ALA A 27 -14.16 16.27 -22.49
C ALA A 27 -12.70 16.13 -22.01
N LEU A 28 -11.83 17.06 -22.38
CA LEU A 28 -10.44 17.08 -21.92
C LEU A 28 -10.33 17.25 -20.41
N LEU A 29 -11.16 18.12 -19.83
CA LEU A 29 -11.22 18.30 -18.37
C LEU A 29 -11.67 17.01 -17.68
N LEU A 30 -12.71 16.35 -18.17
CA LEU A 30 -13.19 15.07 -17.63
C LEU A 30 -12.13 13.99 -17.72
N ILE A 31 -11.46 13.84 -18.87
CA ILE A 31 -10.37 12.89 -19.04
C ILE A 31 -9.25 13.16 -18.04
N ARG A 32 -8.87 14.43 -17.85
CA ARG A 32 -7.84 14.82 -16.88
C ARG A 32 -8.26 14.45 -15.46
N VAL A 33 -9.48 14.75 -15.05
CA VAL A 33 -10.00 14.42 -13.70
C VAL A 33 -10.06 12.91 -13.51
N CYS A 34 -10.60 12.16 -14.46
CA CYS A 34 -10.60 10.69 -14.42
C CYS A 34 -9.19 10.12 -14.27
N TRP A 35 -8.24 10.64 -15.04
CA TRP A 35 -6.84 10.23 -14.96
C TRP A 35 -6.21 10.52 -13.60
N GLN A 36 -6.51 11.69 -13.02
CA GLN A 36 -6.02 12.07 -11.69
C GLN A 36 -6.58 11.15 -10.60
N VAL A 37 -7.87 10.86 -10.64
CA VAL A 37 -8.52 9.93 -9.70
C VAL A 37 -7.93 8.53 -9.87
N LEU A 38 -7.83 8.04 -11.10
CA LEU A 38 -7.30 6.70 -11.38
C LEU A 38 -5.86 6.55 -10.84
N ARG A 39 -4.99 7.52 -11.11
CA ARG A 39 -3.61 7.50 -10.60
C ARG A 39 -3.53 7.55 -9.07
N GLY A 40 -4.47 8.22 -8.42
CA GLY A 40 -4.52 8.29 -6.97
C GLY A 40 -5.05 7.03 -6.30
N THR A 41 -5.93 6.28 -6.99
CA THR A 41 -6.56 5.07 -6.41
C THR A 41 -5.90 3.77 -6.87
N LEU A 42 -5.24 3.76 -8.02
CA LEU A 42 -4.63 2.56 -8.57
C LEU A 42 -3.63 1.87 -7.62
N PRO A 43 -2.74 2.58 -6.91
CA PRO A 43 -1.80 1.96 -5.96
C PRO A 43 -2.48 1.19 -4.82
N TRP A 44 -3.71 1.57 -4.46
CA TRP A 44 -4.51 0.89 -3.44
C TRP A 44 -5.29 -0.32 -3.94
N LEU A 45 -5.48 -0.42 -5.28
CA LEU A 45 -6.23 -1.49 -5.94
C LEU A 45 -5.33 -2.62 -6.44
N VAL A 46 -4.07 -2.33 -6.67
CA VAL A 46 -3.06 -3.33 -7.03
C VAL A 46 -2.25 -3.63 -5.79
N ASP A 47 -2.07 -4.90 -5.48
CA ASP A 47 -1.19 -5.39 -4.40
C ASP A 47 0.27 -5.04 -4.75
N HIS A 48 0.57 -3.73 -4.68
CA HIS A 48 1.90 -3.26 -4.98
C HIS A 48 2.76 -3.38 -3.72
N MET A 49 3.85 -4.10 -3.85
CA MET A 49 4.86 -4.21 -2.79
C MET A 49 5.29 -2.81 -2.34
N ALA A 50 4.96 -2.44 -1.10
CA ALA A 50 5.26 -1.12 -0.57
C ALA A 50 6.71 -0.99 -0.10
N VAL A 51 7.24 -2.07 0.49
CA VAL A 51 8.61 -2.18 1.02
C VAL A 51 9.18 -3.53 0.59
N ALA A 52 10.44 -3.55 0.17
CA ALA A 52 11.10 -4.80 -0.22
C ALA A 52 11.22 -5.74 0.99
N PRO A 53 10.92 -7.06 0.84
CA PRO A 53 10.98 -8.03 1.93
C PRO A 53 12.35 -8.07 2.61
N GLU A 54 13.43 -7.85 1.88
CA GLU A 54 14.80 -7.83 2.41
C GLU A 54 15.02 -6.69 3.40
N ALA A 55 14.38 -5.53 3.16
CA ALA A 55 14.46 -4.39 4.06
C ALA A 55 13.68 -4.65 5.35
N ILE A 56 12.48 -5.26 5.25
CA ILE A 56 11.67 -5.66 6.41
C ILE A 56 12.42 -6.72 7.22
N TYR A 57 12.97 -7.73 6.54
CA TYR A 57 13.77 -8.78 7.17
C TYR A 57 14.97 -8.21 7.96
N ALA A 58 15.70 -7.27 7.36
CA ALA A 58 16.87 -6.66 8.00
C ALA A 58 16.48 -5.91 9.29
N GLU A 59 15.38 -5.17 9.27
CA GLU A 59 14.89 -4.46 10.46
C GLU A 59 14.35 -5.42 11.53
N ALA A 60 13.59 -6.43 11.15
CA ALA A 60 13.09 -7.44 12.08
C ALA A 60 14.22 -8.20 12.76
N MET A 61 15.20 -8.67 11.99
CA MET A 61 16.36 -9.42 12.50
C MET A 61 17.30 -8.57 13.37
N ALA A 62 17.26 -7.25 13.27
CA ALA A 62 18.01 -6.37 14.16
C ALA A 62 17.39 -6.24 15.55
N THR A 63 16.19 -6.81 15.78
CA THR A 63 15.52 -6.82 17.08
C THR A 63 15.96 -8.01 17.92
N ALA A 64 16.36 -7.75 19.16
CA ALA A 64 16.83 -8.78 20.07
C ALA A 64 15.72 -9.81 20.39
N GLY A 65 16.00 -11.09 20.19
CA GLY A 65 15.05 -12.17 20.42
C GLY A 65 14.34 -12.66 19.17
N VAL A 66 14.48 -12.00 18.03
CA VAL A 66 14.07 -12.55 16.74
C VAL A 66 15.12 -13.53 16.25
N MET A 67 14.70 -14.74 15.91
CA MET A 67 15.55 -15.81 15.41
C MET A 67 15.51 -15.94 13.89
N ASN A 68 14.32 -15.77 13.32
CA ASN A 68 14.11 -15.78 11.87
C ASN A 68 12.80 -15.06 11.49
N CYS A 69 12.72 -14.60 10.24
CA CYS A 69 11.50 -14.10 9.62
C CYS A 69 11.36 -14.67 8.21
N HIS A 70 10.14 -15.04 7.82
CA HIS A 70 9.85 -15.57 6.48
C HIS A 70 8.41 -15.19 6.07
N ASP A 71 8.01 -15.54 4.86
CA ASP A 71 6.70 -15.21 4.28
C ASP A 71 6.36 -13.71 4.41
N ILE A 72 7.36 -12.87 4.12
CA ILE A 72 7.24 -11.43 4.27
C ILE A 72 6.50 -10.85 3.07
N ALA A 73 5.35 -10.25 3.32
CA ALA A 73 4.57 -9.51 2.33
C ALA A 73 4.31 -8.08 2.80
N SER A 74 4.32 -7.15 1.88
CA SER A 74 3.96 -5.76 2.17
C SER A 74 3.07 -5.18 1.09
N ARG A 75 2.11 -4.33 1.49
CA ARG A 75 1.22 -3.61 0.59
C ARG A 75 0.92 -2.22 1.12
N GLY A 76 0.50 -1.32 0.26
CA GLY A 76 0.14 0.05 0.64
C GLY A 76 1.01 1.10 -0.02
N VAL A 77 1.14 2.26 0.62
CA VAL A 77 1.88 3.41 0.09
C VAL A 77 2.82 3.93 1.17
N LEU A 78 4.11 3.90 0.88
CA LEU A 78 5.15 4.42 1.76
C LEU A 78 4.89 5.90 2.10
N GLY A 79 4.98 6.25 3.38
CA GLY A 79 4.69 7.59 3.89
C GLY A 79 3.20 7.90 4.10
N GLN A 80 2.28 6.97 3.78
CA GLN A 80 0.85 7.06 4.12
C GLN A 80 0.46 5.93 5.08
N GLN A 81 0.30 4.73 4.57
CA GLN A 81 0.02 3.54 5.37
C GLN A 81 0.63 2.33 4.66
N VAL A 82 1.43 1.57 5.38
CA VAL A 82 1.99 0.30 4.94
C VAL A 82 1.40 -0.83 5.78
N PHE A 83 1.00 -1.91 5.14
CA PHE A 83 0.60 -3.16 5.78
C PHE A 83 1.72 -4.17 5.57
N ILE A 84 2.16 -4.80 6.63
CA ILE A 84 3.19 -5.83 6.61
C ILE A 84 2.60 -7.09 7.23
N GLU A 85 2.77 -8.20 6.54
CA GLU A 85 2.44 -9.54 7.02
C GLU A 85 3.73 -10.36 7.00
N MET A 86 3.99 -11.11 8.06
CA MET A 86 5.17 -11.98 8.15
C MET A 86 5.00 -13.06 9.20
N HIS A 87 5.75 -14.14 9.02
CA HIS A 87 5.99 -15.16 10.02
C HIS A 87 7.29 -14.86 10.75
N MET A 88 7.31 -15.04 12.06
CA MET A 88 8.47 -14.69 12.88
C MET A 88 8.72 -15.75 13.95
N VAL A 89 9.91 -16.30 13.93
CA VAL A 89 10.42 -17.21 14.96
C VAL A 89 11.13 -16.41 16.02
N VAL A 90 10.74 -16.57 17.31
CA VAL A 90 11.28 -15.79 18.43
C VAL A 90 11.87 -16.67 19.52
N ASP A 91 12.95 -16.18 20.17
CA ASP A 91 13.51 -16.80 21.36
C ASP A 91 12.71 -16.38 22.61
N ALA A 92 11.52 -16.95 22.74
CA ALA A 92 10.64 -16.71 23.87
C ALA A 92 10.21 -18.04 24.52
N ASP A 93 10.19 -18.05 25.86
CA ASP A 93 9.76 -19.19 26.66
C ASP A 93 8.31 -19.05 27.12
N ASP A 94 7.74 -17.85 27.02
CA ASP A 94 6.36 -17.54 27.33
C ASP A 94 5.76 -16.50 26.37
N LEU A 95 4.43 -16.41 26.38
CA LEU A 95 3.68 -15.52 25.51
C LEU A 95 3.97 -14.03 25.81
N THR A 96 4.26 -13.69 27.06
CA THR A 96 4.54 -12.29 27.46
C THR A 96 5.86 -11.81 26.87
N LYS A 97 6.88 -12.68 26.86
CA LYS A 97 8.18 -12.39 26.24
C LYS A 97 8.04 -12.31 24.74
N ALA A 98 7.31 -13.24 24.12
CA ALA A 98 7.04 -13.23 22.69
C ALA A 98 6.33 -11.92 22.27
N HIS A 99 5.29 -11.52 22.98
CA HIS A 99 4.56 -10.29 22.70
C HIS A 99 5.43 -9.04 22.79
N ARG A 100 6.30 -8.94 23.79
CA ARG A 100 7.24 -7.81 23.90
C ARG A 100 8.22 -7.73 22.72
N ILE A 101 8.69 -8.87 22.22
CA ILE A 101 9.55 -8.91 21.02
C ILE A 101 8.76 -8.42 19.81
N THR A 102 7.51 -8.85 19.67
CA THR A 102 6.63 -8.39 18.58
C THR A 102 6.43 -6.88 18.61
N GLU A 103 6.12 -6.30 19.78
CA GLU A 103 5.95 -4.85 19.92
C GLU A 103 7.22 -4.08 19.54
N GLN A 104 8.40 -4.58 19.90
CA GLN A 104 9.69 -3.96 19.52
C GLN A 104 9.94 -4.02 18.01
N VAL A 105 9.56 -5.11 17.36
CA VAL A 105 9.64 -5.22 15.89
C VAL A 105 8.67 -4.25 15.22
N GLU A 106 7.42 -4.17 15.70
CA GLU A 106 6.42 -3.24 15.17
C GLU A 106 6.87 -1.78 15.29
N GLU A 107 7.39 -1.38 16.47
CA GLU A 107 7.91 -0.03 16.71
C GLU A 107 9.08 0.29 15.79
N ARG A 108 9.99 -0.64 15.59
CA ARG A 108 11.15 -0.47 14.71
C ARG A 108 10.75 -0.36 13.24
N LEU A 109 9.78 -1.15 12.80
CA LEU A 109 9.24 -1.06 11.43
C LEU A 109 8.51 0.26 11.20
N ASP A 110 7.77 0.75 12.21
CA ASP A 110 7.07 2.04 12.16
C ASP A 110 8.08 3.21 12.07
N GLU A 111 9.17 3.16 12.83
CA GLU A 111 10.25 4.15 12.76
C GLU A 111 10.95 4.16 11.39
N SER A 112 11.16 2.98 10.79
CA SER A 112 11.92 2.85 9.54
C SER A 112 11.09 3.16 8.29
N PHE A 113 9.81 2.78 8.27
CA PHE A 113 8.97 2.83 7.06
C PHE A 113 7.77 3.79 7.18
N GLY A 114 7.59 4.46 8.32
CA GLY A 114 6.45 5.33 8.62
C GLY A 114 5.24 4.54 9.13
N PRO A 115 4.01 5.06 9.03
CA PRO A 115 2.85 4.40 9.62
C PRO A 115 2.66 2.99 9.09
N VAL A 116 2.97 2.01 9.93
CA VAL A 116 2.90 0.58 9.61
C VAL A 116 1.79 -0.08 10.40
N ARG A 117 1.12 -1.04 9.78
CA ARG A 117 0.25 -1.99 10.46
C ARG A 117 0.75 -3.39 10.20
N CYS A 118 1.29 -4.03 11.24
CA CYS A 118 1.83 -5.37 11.15
C CYS A 118 0.80 -6.44 11.53
N THR A 119 0.88 -7.56 10.82
CA THR A 119 0.29 -8.84 11.22
C THR A 119 1.44 -9.83 11.32
N ILE A 120 1.82 -10.20 12.52
CA ILE A 120 2.96 -11.09 12.79
C ILE A 120 2.43 -12.43 13.29
N HIS A 121 2.69 -13.49 12.51
CA HIS A 121 2.42 -14.84 12.93
C HIS A 121 3.65 -15.39 13.67
N LEU A 122 3.50 -15.60 14.98
CA LEU A 122 4.58 -16.15 15.79
C LEU A 122 4.68 -17.65 15.65
N GLU A 123 5.90 -18.13 15.44
CA GLU A 123 6.22 -19.53 15.30
C GLU A 123 7.19 -20.00 16.37
N PRO A 124 7.05 -21.27 16.84
CA PRO A 124 7.95 -21.85 17.83
C PRO A 124 9.36 -22.07 17.25
N LYS A 125 10.35 -22.15 18.14
CA LYS A 125 11.78 -22.28 17.80
C LYS A 125 12.13 -23.45 16.85
N ASP A 126 11.29 -24.48 16.84
CA ASP A 126 11.51 -25.68 16.01
C ASP A 126 11.16 -25.47 14.52
N TYR A 127 10.58 -24.30 14.18
CA TYR A 127 10.14 -23.91 12.84
C TYR A 127 11.13 -22.97 12.14
N VAL A 128 12.42 -23.10 12.40
CA VAL A 128 13.43 -22.31 11.71
C VAL A 128 13.62 -22.86 10.29
N GLU A 129 13.06 -22.15 9.30
CA GLU A 129 13.38 -22.37 7.88
C GLU A 129 14.59 -21.53 7.46
N ASP A 130 15.49 -22.12 6.66
CA ASP A 130 16.65 -21.42 6.15
C ASP A 130 16.26 -20.50 4.97
N GLY A 131 16.35 -19.19 5.18
CA GLY A 131 16.21 -18.17 4.13
C GLY A 131 14.90 -17.36 4.18
N ILE A 132 14.89 -16.32 3.35
CA ILE A 132 13.69 -15.50 3.14
C ILE A 132 12.78 -16.24 2.15
N THR A 133 11.65 -16.75 2.63
CA THR A 133 10.63 -17.33 1.77
C THR A 133 9.71 -16.22 1.28
N TYR A 134 9.53 -16.13 -0.03
CA TYR A 134 8.57 -15.21 -0.64
C TYR A 134 7.25 -15.94 -0.80
N THR A 135 6.16 -15.33 -0.37
CA THR A 135 4.83 -15.85 -0.73
C THR A 135 4.68 -15.67 -2.25
N ASP A 136 4.88 -16.74 -2.99
CA ASP A 136 4.59 -16.75 -4.42
C ASP A 136 3.09 -16.46 -4.59
N ALA A 137 2.76 -15.42 -5.38
CA ALA A 137 1.40 -14.98 -5.67
C ALA A 137 0.66 -15.98 -6.60
N HIS A 138 0.91 -17.28 -6.42
CA HIS A 138 0.29 -18.37 -7.16
C HIS A 138 -0.17 -19.47 -6.19
N GLY A 139 -1.30 -19.21 -5.58
CA GLY A 139 -2.14 -20.18 -4.88
C GLY A 139 -3.57 -20.06 -5.36
#